data_a03c9a2bf6034ea9e8aded88e666a9d5
#
_entry.id   a03c9a2bf6034ea9e8aded88e666a9d5
#
_cell.length_a   1.000
_cell.length_b   1.000
_cell.length_c   1.000
_cell.angle_alpha   90.00
_cell.angle_beta   90.00
_cell.angle_gamma   90.00
#
_symmetry.space_group_name_H-M   'P 1'
#
loop_
_entity.id
_entity.type
_entity.pdbx_description
1 polymer ?
#
loop_
_entity_poly.entity_id
_entity_poly.type
_entity_poly.pdbx_seq_one_letter_code
_entity_poly.pdbx_strand_id
1 'polypeptide(L)'
;VHTEVARAPWNDRRLLLRIAIKGADKAVDALPPANLVFLVDVSGSMNSPDKLPLLKSSLKLLADRMRPQDRISLVTYASGTTVALEATSGAEKAKVVNAIDGLRAGGSTAGASGIELAYRVARQAFIPGGINRILLATDGDFNVGVTDFRQLKDLVAQRRASGISLSTLGFGTGNYNEQLMEQLADAGDGAYSYIDTLLEGMLRQAQSHGQ
;
A
#
# COMPACT_ATOMS: atom_id res chain seq x y z
N VAL A 1 -8.27 25.43 5.24
CA VAL A 1 -8.56 25.11 6.64
C VAL A 1 -9.92 25.68 6.98
N HIS A 2 -10.82 24.88 7.52
CA HIS A 2 -12.14 25.29 7.99
C HIS A 2 -12.19 25.00 9.50
N THR A 3 -12.63 25.99 10.28
CA THR A 3 -12.77 25.88 11.74
C THR A 3 -14.21 26.14 12.15
N GLU A 4 -14.70 25.33 13.07
CA GLU A 4 -16.05 25.44 13.61
C GLU A 4 -15.99 25.23 15.12
N VAL A 5 -16.74 26.05 15.88
CA VAL A 5 -16.85 25.95 17.33
C VAL A 5 -18.31 25.71 17.69
N ALA A 6 -18.58 24.67 18.45
CA ALA A 6 -19.92 24.38 18.96
C ALA A 6 -19.86 23.98 20.45
N ARG A 7 -21.01 24.00 21.13
CA ARG A 7 -21.11 23.43 22.48
C ARG A 7 -20.94 21.92 22.41
N ALA A 8 -20.17 21.35 23.34
CA ALA A 8 -20.01 19.91 23.42
C ALA A 8 -21.36 19.25 23.79
N PRO A 9 -21.89 18.30 22.98
CA PRO A 9 -23.21 17.72 23.22
C PRO A 9 -23.30 16.91 24.52
N TRP A 10 -22.19 16.56 25.13
CA TRP A 10 -22.10 15.84 26.41
C TRP A 10 -21.76 16.71 27.61
N ASN A 11 -21.48 18.02 27.42
CA ASN A 11 -21.14 18.93 28.50
C ASN A 11 -21.32 20.40 28.09
N ASP A 12 -22.38 21.04 28.57
CA ASP A 12 -22.74 22.42 28.21
C ASP A 12 -21.71 23.49 28.62
N ARG A 13 -20.78 23.15 29.52
CA ARG A 13 -19.71 24.05 29.97
C ARG A 13 -18.45 23.96 29.12
N ARG A 14 -18.42 23.08 28.11
CA ARG A 14 -17.27 22.88 27.23
C ARG A 14 -17.61 23.24 25.80
N LEU A 15 -16.62 23.75 25.09
CA LEU A 15 -16.68 23.99 23.65
C LEU A 15 -15.91 22.88 22.94
N LEU A 16 -16.44 22.46 21.81
CA LEU A 16 -15.79 21.56 20.86
C LEU A 16 -15.26 22.41 19.69
N LEU A 17 -13.96 22.40 19.48
CA LEU A 17 -13.34 23.00 18.31
C LEU A 17 -13.08 21.91 17.28
N ARG A 18 -13.72 22.04 16.10
CA ARG A 18 -13.43 21.23 14.92
C ARG A 18 -12.49 22.00 14.00
N ILE A 19 -11.36 21.39 13.66
CA ILE A 19 -10.42 21.92 12.67
C ILE A 19 -10.42 20.92 11.50
N ALA A 20 -10.90 21.36 10.33
CA ALA A 20 -10.88 20.55 9.12
C ALA A 20 -9.86 21.12 8.13
N ILE A 21 -8.96 20.26 7.68
CA ILE A 21 -7.96 20.60 6.66
C ILE A 21 -8.31 19.78 5.41
N LYS A 22 -8.53 20.46 4.30
CA LYS A 22 -8.69 19.82 2.99
C LYS A 22 -7.46 20.13 2.14
N GLY A 23 -6.84 19.09 1.58
CA GLY A 23 -5.79 19.24 0.59
C GLY A 23 -6.31 19.86 -0.71
N ALA A 24 -5.43 20.41 -1.52
CA ALA A 24 -5.81 20.91 -2.84
C ALA A 24 -6.16 19.74 -3.76
N ASP A 25 -7.33 19.81 -4.39
CA ASP A 25 -7.69 18.85 -5.44
C ASP A 25 -6.85 19.14 -6.70
N LYS A 26 -6.03 18.18 -7.10
CA LYS A 26 -5.29 18.24 -8.37
C LYS A 26 -6.02 17.41 -9.42
N ALA A 27 -6.12 17.92 -10.63
CA ALA A 27 -6.61 17.14 -11.76
C ALA A 27 -5.68 15.92 -11.97
N VAL A 28 -6.25 14.75 -12.26
CA VAL A 28 -5.50 13.50 -12.43
C VAL A 28 -4.39 13.66 -13.47
N ASP A 29 -4.65 14.39 -14.56
CA ASP A 29 -3.69 14.62 -15.63
C ASP A 29 -2.51 15.53 -15.21
N ALA A 30 -2.67 16.31 -14.13
CA ALA A 30 -1.63 17.17 -13.58
C ALA A 30 -0.73 16.44 -12.56
N LEU A 31 -1.04 15.19 -12.21
CA LEU A 31 -0.23 14.39 -11.31
C LEU A 31 1.02 13.87 -12.05
N PRO A 32 2.19 13.82 -11.39
CA PRO A 32 3.37 13.20 -11.97
C PRO A 32 3.13 11.71 -12.27
N PRO A 33 3.88 11.10 -13.20
CA PRO A 33 3.76 9.67 -13.45
C PRO A 33 4.14 8.86 -12.21
N ALA A 34 3.47 7.72 -12.02
CA ALA A 34 3.65 6.87 -10.86
C ALA A 34 4.31 5.53 -11.22
N ASN A 35 5.27 5.10 -10.41
CA ASN A 35 5.83 3.76 -10.37
C ASN A 35 5.37 3.08 -9.08
N LEU A 36 4.38 2.20 -9.18
CA LEU A 36 3.76 1.51 -8.05
C LEU A 36 4.20 0.06 -8.03
N VAL A 37 4.83 -0.36 -6.95
CA VAL A 37 5.21 -1.75 -6.71
C VAL A 37 4.34 -2.32 -5.60
N PHE A 38 3.44 -3.23 -5.93
CA PHE A 38 2.68 -3.96 -4.92
C PHE A 38 3.48 -5.15 -4.42
N LEU A 39 3.78 -5.12 -3.14
CA LEU A 39 4.35 -6.24 -2.40
C LEU A 39 3.20 -6.96 -1.70
N VAL A 40 2.78 -8.09 -2.26
CA VAL A 40 1.58 -8.80 -1.85
C VAL A 40 1.94 -10.01 -1.02
N ASP A 41 1.38 -10.06 0.17
CA ASP A 41 1.32 -11.27 0.97
C ASP A 41 0.41 -12.29 0.29
N VAL A 42 0.95 -13.45 -0.03
CA VAL A 42 0.19 -14.58 -0.56
C VAL A 42 0.34 -15.81 0.34
N SER A 43 0.62 -15.62 1.63
CA SER A 43 0.63 -16.69 2.62
C SER A 43 -0.74 -17.33 2.78
N GLY A 44 -0.80 -18.50 3.42
CA GLY A 44 -2.04 -19.27 3.61
C GLY A 44 -3.12 -18.49 4.38
N SER A 45 -2.73 -17.59 5.29
CA SER A 45 -3.64 -16.74 6.07
C SER A 45 -4.43 -15.72 5.20
N MET A 46 -3.91 -15.39 4.01
CA MET A 46 -4.53 -14.45 3.05
C MET A 46 -5.71 -15.07 2.25
N ASN A 47 -6.08 -16.32 2.48
CA ASN A 47 -7.07 -17.04 1.66
C ASN A 47 -8.53 -16.62 1.91
N SER A 48 -8.84 -15.87 2.97
CA SER A 48 -10.23 -15.47 3.27
C SER A 48 -10.75 -14.38 2.30
N PRO A 49 -12.09 -14.26 2.11
CA PRO A 49 -12.71 -13.32 1.17
C PRO A 49 -12.35 -11.85 1.40
N ASP A 50 -12.14 -11.46 2.67
CA ASP A 50 -11.80 -10.12 3.14
C ASP A 50 -10.30 -9.78 3.04
N LYS A 51 -9.47 -10.68 2.48
CA LYS A 51 -8.02 -10.52 2.31
C LYS A 51 -7.61 -10.56 0.84
N LEU A 52 -6.96 -11.61 0.36
CA LEU A 52 -6.45 -11.67 -1.02
C LEU A 52 -7.54 -11.47 -2.10
N PRO A 53 -8.76 -12.02 -1.99
CA PRO A 53 -9.83 -11.74 -2.95
C PRO A 53 -10.24 -10.26 -2.98
N LEU A 54 -10.37 -9.60 -1.82
CA LEU A 54 -10.65 -8.17 -1.72
C LEU A 54 -9.51 -7.34 -2.32
N LEU A 55 -8.25 -7.67 -1.99
CA LEU A 55 -7.07 -7.03 -2.56
C LEU A 55 -7.04 -7.13 -4.08
N LYS A 56 -7.29 -8.32 -4.65
CA LYS A 56 -7.36 -8.52 -6.11
C LYS A 56 -8.41 -7.64 -6.77
N SER A 57 -9.58 -7.51 -6.15
CA SER A 57 -10.65 -6.63 -6.63
C SER A 57 -10.22 -5.16 -6.59
N SER A 58 -9.59 -4.72 -5.51
CA SER A 58 -9.06 -3.36 -5.36
C SER A 58 -7.95 -3.04 -6.38
N LEU A 59 -7.04 -3.98 -6.62
CA LEU A 59 -5.97 -3.84 -7.61
C LEU A 59 -6.49 -3.73 -9.04
N LYS A 60 -7.54 -4.47 -9.40
CA LYS A 60 -8.19 -4.36 -10.72
C LYS A 60 -8.80 -2.98 -10.94
N LEU A 61 -9.48 -2.43 -9.93
CA LEU A 61 -10.02 -1.07 -9.99
C LEU A 61 -8.93 -0.01 -10.13
N LEU A 62 -7.79 -0.20 -9.46
CA LEU A 62 -6.62 0.66 -9.65
C LEU A 62 -6.09 0.55 -11.09
N ALA A 63 -5.91 -0.67 -11.59
CA ALA A 63 -5.43 -0.92 -12.95
C ALA A 63 -6.28 -0.22 -14.01
N ASP A 64 -7.61 -0.19 -13.83
CA ASP A 64 -8.52 0.51 -14.74
C ASP A 64 -8.30 2.04 -14.78
N ARG A 65 -7.83 2.63 -13.68
CA ARG A 65 -7.58 4.06 -13.55
C ARG A 65 -6.15 4.49 -13.89
N MET A 66 -5.23 3.56 -14.06
CA MET A 66 -3.84 3.87 -14.40
C MET A 66 -3.73 4.52 -15.78
N ARG A 67 -2.86 5.50 -15.88
CA ARG A 67 -2.55 6.22 -17.12
C ARG A 67 -1.42 5.49 -17.87
N PRO A 68 -1.26 5.68 -19.17
CA PRO A 68 -0.19 5.06 -19.97
C PRO A 68 1.23 5.30 -19.43
N GLN A 69 1.47 6.47 -18.81
CA GLN A 69 2.75 6.84 -18.22
C GLN A 69 3.02 6.22 -16.84
N ASP A 70 1.99 5.69 -16.17
CA ASP A 70 2.15 5.00 -14.89
C ASP A 70 2.66 3.59 -15.11
N ARG A 71 3.38 3.05 -14.12
CA ARG A 71 3.91 1.68 -14.11
C ARG A 71 3.42 0.94 -12.89
N ILE A 72 3.11 -0.33 -13.08
CA ILE A 72 2.76 -1.25 -11.98
C ILE A 72 3.64 -2.48 -12.03
N SER A 73 4.09 -2.92 -10.88
CA SER A 73 4.77 -4.20 -10.67
C SER A 73 4.08 -4.98 -9.55
N LEU A 74 4.07 -6.30 -9.62
CA LEU A 74 3.59 -7.18 -8.56
C LEU A 74 4.75 -8.06 -8.08
N VAL A 75 5.06 -7.95 -6.81
CA VAL A 75 5.99 -8.82 -6.08
C VAL A 75 5.17 -9.59 -5.06
N THR A 76 5.33 -10.88 -4.99
CA THR A 76 4.67 -11.75 -4.00
C THR A 76 5.66 -12.29 -3.01
N TYR A 77 5.23 -12.49 -1.79
CA TYR A 77 5.97 -13.21 -0.77
C TYR A 77 5.07 -14.17 0.01
N ALA A 78 5.62 -15.33 0.32
CA ALA A 78 5.07 -16.36 1.19
C ALA A 78 6.24 -17.22 1.70
N SER A 79 6.35 -18.50 1.34
CA SER A 79 7.54 -19.33 1.61
C SER A 79 8.80 -18.89 0.83
N GLY A 80 8.62 -18.03 -0.15
CA GLY A 80 9.65 -17.40 -0.98
C GLY A 80 9.14 -16.10 -1.57
N THR A 81 9.97 -15.44 -2.38
CA THR A 81 9.63 -14.17 -3.03
C THR A 81 9.71 -14.32 -4.54
N THR A 82 8.75 -13.73 -5.26
CA THR A 82 8.67 -13.82 -6.72
C THR A 82 8.18 -12.50 -7.32
N VAL A 83 8.72 -12.11 -8.47
CA VAL A 83 8.17 -11.04 -9.29
C VAL A 83 7.06 -11.65 -10.16
N ALA A 84 5.80 -11.44 -9.76
CA ALA A 84 4.64 -11.93 -10.48
C ALA A 84 4.31 -11.06 -11.71
N LEU A 85 4.68 -9.79 -11.68
CA LEU A 85 4.56 -8.86 -12.80
C LEU A 85 5.72 -7.87 -12.76
N GLU A 86 6.54 -7.86 -13.79
CA GLU A 86 7.56 -6.82 -14.01
C GLU A 86 6.89 -5.46 -14.31
N ALA A 87 7.69 -4.36 -14.24
CA ALA A 87 7.19 -3.02 -14.49
C ALA A 87 6.46 -2.90 -15.82
N THR A 88 5.14 -2.80 -15.73
CA THR A 88 4.20 -2.83 -16.85
C THR A 88 3.47 -1.50 -16.93
N SER A 89 3.35 -0.91 -18.13
CA SER A 89 2.61 0.34 -18.35
C SER A 89 1.13 0.19 -18.00
N GLY A 90 0.53 1.24 -17.46
CA GLY A 90 -0.92 1.31 -17.23
C GLY A 90 -1.77 1.19 -18.50
N ALA A 91 -1.16 1.29 -19.69
CA ALA A 91 -1.83 1.00 -20.95
C ALA A 91 -2.07 -0.51 -21.17
N GLU A 92 -1.23 -1.37 -20.58
CA GLU A 92 -1.27 -2.83 -20.73
C GLU A 92 -2.24 -3.48 -19.72
N LYS A 93 -3.46 -2.97 -19.60
CA LYS A 93 -4.43 -3.36 -18.57
C LYS A 93 -4.71 -4.85 -18.51
N ALA A 94 -4.85 -5.50 -19.67
CA ALA A 94 -5.11 -6.95 -19.74
C ALA A 94 -3.97 -7.76 -19.11
N LYS A 95 -2.71 -7.38 -19.35
CA LYS A 95 -1.54 -8.03 -18.76
C LYS A 95 -1.52 -7.87 -17.24
N VAL A 96 -1.83 -6.67 -16.75
CA VAL A 96 -1.92 -6.37 -15.31
C VAL A 96 -3.03 -7.20 -14.67
N VAL A 97 -4.24 -7.21 -15.24
CA VAL A 97 -5.39 -7.96 -14.74
C VAL A 97 -5.10 -9.46 -14.70
N ASN A 98 -4.49 -10.01 -15.75
CA ASN A 98 -4.13 -11.43 -15.81
C ASN A 98 -3.12 -11.81 -14.70
N ALA A 99 -2.13 -10.95 -14.43
CA ALA A 99 -1.18 -11.17 -13.34
C ALA A 99 -1.87 -11.13 -11.96
N ILE A 100 -2.79 -10.18 -11.75
CA ILE A 100 -3.60 -10.10 -10.51
C ILE A 100 -4.46 -11.37 -10.36
N ASP A 101 -5.10 -11.84 -11.42
CA ASP A 101 -5.92 -13.06 -11.40
C ASP A 101 -5.09 -14.33 -11.13
N GLY A 102 -3.82 -14.29 -11.48
CA GLY A 102 -2.86 -15.35 -11.20
C GLY A 102 -2.47 -15.51 -9.74
N LEU A 103 -2.66 -14.49 -8.90
CA LEU A 103 -2.29 -14.56 -7.48
C LEU A 103 -3.07 -15.66 -6.74
N ARG A 104 -2.37 -16.46 -5.94
CA ARG A 104 -2.95 -17.56 -5.13
C ARG A 104 -2.35 -17.53 -3.73
N ALA A 105 -3.20 -17.69 -2.72
CA ALA A 105 -2.77 -17.82 -1.34
C ALA A 105 -2.23 -19.22 -1.05
N GLY A 106 -1.12 -19.31 -0.30
CA GLY A 106 -0.50 -20.56 0.15
C GLY A 106 0.90 -20.35 0.70
N GLY A 107 1.39 -21.28 1.50
CA GLY A 107 2.73 -21.24 2.09
C GLY A 107 2.81 -20.44 3.39
N SER A 108 4.04 -20.23 3.86
CA SER A 108 4.39 -19.45 5.07
C SER A 108 4.77 -17.99 4.71
N THR A 109 5.22 -17.19 5.68
CA THR A 109 5.47 -15.75 5.48
C THR A 109 6.96 -15.42 5.61
N ALA A 110 7.60 -14.91 4.55
CA ALA A 110 8.99 -14.45 4.51
C ALA A 110 9.07 -12.95 4.12
N GLY A 111 8.57 -12.07 4.98
CA GLY A 111 8.33 -10.66 4.67
C GLY A 111 9.57 -9.82 4.34
N ALA A 112 10.70 -10.02 5.04
CA ALA A 112 11.91 -9.18 4.86
C ALA A 112 12.51 -9.30 3.46
N SER A 113 12.66 -10.51 2.94
CA SER A 113 13.16 -10.74 1.58
C SER A 113 12.22 -10.17 0.51
N GLY A 114 10.91 -10.13 0.81
CA GLY A 114 9.91 -9.48 -0.04
C GLY A 114 10.14 -7.98 -0.15
N ILE A 115 10.38 -7.30 0.96
CA ILE A 115 10.67 -5.86 0.99
C ILE A 115 11.94 -5.53 0.20
N GLU A 116 13.01 -6.30 0.37
CA GLU A 116 14.23 -6.08 -0.40
C GLU A 116 14.01 -6.25 -1.90
N LEU A 117 13.28 -7.29 -2.30
CA LEU A 117 12.93 -7.52 -3.71
C LEU A 117 12.07 -6.38 -4.27
N ALA A 118 11.06 -5.93 -3.51
CA ALA A 118 10.19 -4.82 -3.91
C ALA A 118 10.99 -3.51 -4.14
N TYR A 119 11.93 -3.18 -3.25
CA TYR A 119 12.82 -2.02 -3.45
C TYR A 119 13.71 -2.17 -4.67
N ARG A 120 14.19 -3.37 -4.97
CA ARG A 120 15.00 -3.64 -6.18
C ARG A 120 14.17 -3.40 -7.45
N VAL A 121 12.95 -3.95 -7.49
CA VAL A 121 12.00 -3.77 -8.61
C VAL A 121 11.63 -2.29 -8.76
N ALA A 122 11.32 -1.60 -7.66
CA ALA A 122 10.98 -0.18 -7.69
C ALA A 122 12.12 0.69 -8.22
N ARG A 123 13.37 0.34 -7.89
CA ARG A 123 14.56 1.05 -8.39
C ARG A 123 14.80 0.82 -9.87
N GLN A 124 14.57 -0.39 -10.38
CA GLN A 124 14.72 -0.71 -11.81
C GLN A 124 13.74 0.10 -12.68
N ALA A 125 12.55 0.39 -12.15
CA ALA A 125 11.51 1.15 -12.85
C ALA A 125 11.38 2.60 -12.35
N PHE A 126 12.39 3.12 -11.63
CA PHE A 126 12.36 4.45 -11.01
C PHE A 126 12.04 5.55 -12.02
N ILE A 127 11.14 6.44 -11.66
CA ILE A 127 10.76 7.59 -12.49
C ILE A 127 11.28 8.87 -11.80
N PRO A 128 12.31 9.53 -12.35
CA PRO A 128 12.80 10.82 -11.82
C PRO A 128 11.68 11.88 -11.85
N GLY A 129 11.45 12.55 -10.72
CA GLY A 129 10.36 13.53 -10.59
C GLY A 129 8.96 12.93 -10.54
N GLY A 130 8.83 11.60 -10.62
CA GLY A 130 7.59 10.86 -10.46
C GLY A 130 7.34 10.38 -9.04
N ILE A 131 6.19 9.77 -8.83
CA ILE A 131 5.84 9.08 -7.59
C ILE A 131 6.41 7.66 -7.66
N ASN A 132 7.35 7.32 -6.76
CA ASN A 132 7.91 5.97 -6.65
C ASN A 132 7.52 5.39 -5.31
N ARG A 133 6.65 4.38 -5.31
CA ARG A 133 6.05 3.87 -4.07
C ARG A 133 5.90 2.36 -4.07
N ILE A 134 6.25 1.76 -2.93
CA ILE A 134 5.92 0.38 -2.60
C ILE A 134 4.65 0.38 -1.76
N LEU A 135 3.72 -0.51 -2.09
CA LEU A 135 2.46 -0.73 -1.37
C LEU A 135 2.49 -2.16 -0.83
N LEU A 136 2.80 -2.30 0.45
CA LEU A 136 2.82 -3.59 1.15
C LEU A 136 1.40 -3.95 1.56
N ALA A 137 0.86 -5.02 0.97
CA ALA A 137 -0.47 -5.53 1.26
C ALA A 137 -0.37 -6.86 2.03
N THR A 138 -0.89 -6.89 3.26
CA THR A 138 -0.76 -8.01 4.18
C THR A 138 -1.90 -8.06 5.19
N ASP A 139 -2.08 -9.21 5.85
CA ASP A 139 -2.94 -9.34 7.03
C ASP A 139 -2.20 -9.11 8.36
N GLY A 140 -0.97 -8.61 8.29
CA GLY A 140 -0.16 -8.24 9.46
C GLY A 140 0.68 -9.37 10.06
N ASP A 141 0.65 -10.57 9.47
CA ASP A 141 1.45 -11.69 9.94
C ASP A 141 2.86 -11.70 9.31
N PHE A 142 3.85 -11.13 10.01
CA PHE A 142 5.26 -11.11 9.60
C PHE A 142 6.14 -12.08 10.38
N ASN A 143 5.60 -13.24 10.77
CA ASN A 143 6.23 -14.12 11.74
C ASN A 143 7.43 -14.94 11.20
N VAL A 144 7.75 -14.90 9.91
CA VAL A 144 8.80 -15.72 9.31
C VAL A 144 9.85 -14.85 8.61
N GLY A 145 11.12 -15.05 8.97
CA GLY A 145 12.28 -14.47 8.29
C GLY A 145 12.95 -13.27 8.98
N VAL A 146 12.21 -12.43 9.70
CA VAL A 146 12.77 -11.37 10.55
C VAL A 146 12.13 -11.44 11.92
N THR A 147 12.89 -11.89 12.91
CA THR A 147 12.46 -11.98 14.31
C THR A 147 12.59 -10.64 15.04
N ASP A 148 13.33 -9.70 14.48
CA ASP A 148 13.51 -8.36 15.05
C ASP A 148 12.87 -7.30 14.16
N PHE A 149 11.74 -6.79 14.59
CA PHE A 149 11.03 -5.69 13.94
C PHE A 149 11.93 -4.44 13.72
N ARG A 150 12.88 -4.19 14.62
CA ARG A 150 13.81 -3.07 14.46
C ARG A 150 14.67 -3.21 13.22
N GLN A 151 15.14 -4.42 12.90
CA GLN A 151 15.92 -4.66 11.67
C GLN A 151 15.09 -4.37 10.41
N LEU A 152 13.81 -4.76 10.41
CA LEU A 152 12.90 -4.48 9.30
C LEU A 152 12.65 -2.97 9.14
N LYS A 153 12.40 -2.28 10.23
CA LYS A 153 12.23 -0.82 10.26
C LYS A 153 13.49 -0.08 9.80
N ASP A 154 14.67 -0.52 10.26
CA ASP A 154 15.95 0.06 9.86
C ASP A 154 16.22 -0.16 8.37
N LEU A 155 15.91 -1.34 7.84
CA LEU A 155 15.98 -1.64 6.41
C LEU A 155 15.13 -0.66 5.59
N VAL A 156 13.86 -0.48 5.98
CA VAL A 156 12.94 0.44 5.30
C VAL A 156 13.43 1.90 5.41
N ALA A 157 13.87 2.34 6.59
CA ALA A 157 14.41 3.68 6.82
C ALA A 157 15.66 3.97 5.97
N GLN A 158 16.55 2.99 5.81
CA GLN A 158 17.71 3.12 4.92
C GLN A 158 17.30 3.24 3.44
N ARG A 159 16.30 2.46 3.03
CA ARG A 159 15.87 2.40 1.63
C ARG A 159 15.08 3.64 1.20
N ARG A 160 14.34 4.31 2.08
CA ARG A 160 13.60 5.55 1.75
C ARG A 160 14.50 6.66 1.19
N ALA A 161 15.78 6.69 1.60
CA ALA A 161 16.75 7.65 1.07
C ALA A 161 16.95 7.55 -0.46
N SER A 162 16.50 6.45 -1.09
CA SER A 162 16.50 6.29 -2.55
C SER A 162 15.38 7.05 -3.27
N GLY A 163 14.51 7.78 -2.54
CA GLY A 163 13.33 8.45 -3.12
C GLY A 163 12.16 7.50 -3.41
N ILE A 164 12.17 6.30 -2.82
CA ILE A 164 11.09 5.31 -2.92
C ILE A 164 10.42 5.19 -1.57
N SER A 165 9.16 5.62 -1.46
CA SER A 165 8.37 5.49 -0.24
C SER A 165 7.73 4.11 -0.09
N LEU A 166 7.42 3.72 1.16
CA LEU A 166 6.71 2.47 1.46
C LEU A 166 5.47 2.77 2.27
N SER A 167 4.30 2.42 1.73
CA SER A 167 3.02 2.46 2.42
C SER A 167 2.54 1.06 2.75
N THR A 168 1.72 0.92 3.77
CA THR A 168 1.18 -0.37 4.20
C THR A 168 -0.34 -0.40 4.08
N LEU A 169 -0.86 -1.51 3.56
CA LEU A 169 -2.27 -1.79 3.38
C LEU A 169 -2.63 -3.03 4.17
N GLY A 170 -3.44 -2.87 5.21
CA GLY A 170 -3.92 -3.95 6.07
C GLY A 170 -5.23 -4.53 5.58
N PHE A 171 -5.35 -5.86 5.61
CA PHE A 171 -6.54 -6.60 5.21
C PHE A 171 -6.96 -7.60 6.27
N GLY A 172 -8.26 -7.90 6.35
CA GLY A 172 -8.82 -8.95 7.20
C GLY A 172 -9.04 -8.54 8.65
N THR A 173 -10.00 -9.18 9.28
CA THR A 173 -10.35 -9.02 10.70
C THR A 173 -9.64 -10.12 11.52
N GLY A 174 -8.97 -9.79 12.62
CA GLY A 174 -8.32 -10.78 13.51
C GLY A 174 -6.99 -10.32 14.08
N ASN A 175 -5.94 -11.11 13.93
CA ASN A 175 -4.61 -10.88 14.52
C ASN A 175 -3.78 -9.82 13.78
N TYR A 176 -4.42 -8.79 13.25
CA TYR A 176 -3.73 -7.72 12.54
C TYR A 176 -2.87 -6.87 13.49
N ASN A 177 -1.58 -6.74 13.19
CA ASN A 177 -0.66 -5.91 13.97
C ASN A 177 -0.60 -4.49 13.39
N GLU A 178 -1.61 -3.67 13.71
CA GLU A 178 -1.73 -2.29 13.25
C GLU A 178 -0.51 -1.44 13.60
N GLN A 179 -0.04 -1.52 14.84
CA GLN A 179 1.10 -0.75 15.31
C GLN A 179 2.38 -1.03 14.50
N LEU A 180 2.60 -2.27 14.12
CA LEU A 180 3.74 -2.68 13.30
C LEU A 180 3.63 -2.09 11.89
N MET A 181 2.44 -2.15 11.29
CA MET A 181 2.20 -1.63 9.94
C MET A 181 2.33 -0.12 9.87
N GLU A 182 1.80 0.60 10.87
CA GLU A 182 1.93 2.05 11.00
C GLU A 182 3.40 2.48 11.13
N GLN A 183 4.16 1.83 12.03
CA GLN A 183 5.58 2.13 12.21
C GLN A 183 6.44 1.83 10.97
N LEU A 184 6.10 0.81 10.18
CA LEU A 184 6.76 0.52 8.90
C LEU A 184 6.47 1.60 7.86
N ALA A 185 5.23 2.03 7.75
CA ALA A 185 4.83 3.10 6.84
C ALA A 185 5.54 4.42 7.20
N ASP A 186 5.57 4.79 8.48
CA ASP A 186 6.29 5.96 8.97
C ASP A 186 7.79 5.91 8.65
N ALA A 187 8.44 4.77 8.89
CA ALA A 187 9.84 4.58 8.56
C ALA A 187 10.10 4.70 7.05
N GLY A 188 9.12 4.33 6.23
CA GLY A 188 9.17 4.35 4.77
C GLY A 188 8.71 5.65 4.12
N ASP A 189 8.43 6.71 4.89
CA ASP A 189 7.86 7.96 4.37
C ASP A 189 6.57 7.73 3.56
N GLY A 190 5.73 6.84 4.07
CA GLY A 190 4.47 6.43 3.48
C GLY A 190 3.29 6.61 4.42
N ALA A 191 2.18 5.99 4.08
CA ALA A 191 0.96 6.00 4.88
C ALA A 191 0.49 4.58 5.18
N TYR A 192 -0.05 4.37 6.38
CA TYR A 192 -0.79 3.18 6.75
C TYR A 192 -2.27 3.35 6.38
N SER A 193 -2.88 2.28 5.89
CA SER A 193 -4.32 2.21 5.66
C SER A 193 -4.83 0.80 5.91
N TYR A 194 -5.96 0.70 6.61
CA TYR A 194 -6.70 -0.55 6.77
C TYR A 194 -7.85 -0.58 5.75
N ILE A 195 -8.04 -1.72 5.10
CA ILE A 195 -9.03 -1.87 4.03
C ILE A 195 -9.97 -3.02 4.41
N ASP A 196 -11.21 -2.68 4.75
CA ASP A 196 -12.27 -3.62 5.10
C ASP A 196 -13.32 -3.76 4.00
N THR A 197 -13.41 -2.76 3.12
CA THR A 197 -14.37 -2.73 2.02
C THR A 197 -13.71 -2.32 0.70
N LEU A 198 -14.33 -2.73 -0.41
CA LEU A 198 -13.90 -2.34 -1.74
C LEU A 198 -13.93 -0.81 -1.93
N LEU A 199 -14.91 -0.14 -1.33
CA LEU A 199 -15.07 1.32 -1.40
C LEU A 199 -13.91 2.04 -0.71
N GLU A 200 -13.48 1.57 0.47
CA GLU A 200 -12.36 2.15 1.19
C GLU A 200 -11.04 1.95 0.44
N GLY A 201 -10.83 0.77 -0.15
CA GLY A 201 -9.70 0.51 -1.02
C GLY A 201 -9.61 1.50 -2.19
N MET A 202 -10.75 1.84 -2.80
CA MET A 202 -10.82 2.84 -3.87
C MET A 202 -10.49 4.26 -3.39
N LEU A 203 -11.04 4.68 -2.26
CA LEU A 203 -10.83 6.03 -1.70
C LEU A 203 -9.38 6.25 -1.29
N ARG A 204 -8.75 5.27 -0.65
CA ARG A 204 -7.35 5.34 -0.20
C ARG A 204 -6.36 5.35 -1.35
N GLN A 205 -6.62 4.57 -2.40
CA GLN A 205 -5.79 4.57 -3.61
C GLN A 205 -5.86 5.91 -4.37
N ALA A 206 -7.02 6.56 -4.41
CA ALA A 206 -7.15 7.90 -4.99
C ALA A 206 -6.34 8.95 -4.20
N GLN A 207 -6.25 8.82 -2.87
CA GLN A 207 -5.46 9.70 -2.01
C GLN A 207 -3.94 9.49 -2.14
N SER A 208 -3.48 8.26 -2.44
CA SER A 208 -2.04 7.96 -2.60
C SER A 208 -1.41 8.62 -3.84
N HIS A 209 -2.22 9.13 -4.76
CA HIS A 209 -1.77 9.89 -5.94
C HIS A 209 -1.69 11.40 -5.69
N GLY A 210 -2.11 11.89 -4.52
CA GLY A 210 -2.26 13.31 -4.22
C GLY A 210 -1.41 13.88 -3.07
N GLN A 211 -0.52 13.08 -2.47
CA GLN A 211 0.39 13.53 -1.40
C GLN A 211 1.83 13.48 -1.84
#